data_a3870e0d53ba040b0591b51dd510bed5
#
_entry.id   a3870e0d53ba040b0591b51dd510bed5
#
_cell.length_a   1.000
_cell.length_b   1.000
_cell.length_c   1.000
_cell.angle_alpha   90.00
_cell.angle_beta   90.00
_cell.angle_gamma   90.00
#
_symmetry.space_group_name_H-M   'P 1'
#
loop_
_entity.id
_entity.type
_entity.pdbx_description
1 polymer ?
#
loop_
_entity_poly.entity_id
_entity_poly.type
_entity_poly.pdbx_seq_one_letter_code
_entity_poly.pdbx_strand_id
1 'polypeptide(L)'
;MKEFRDDQGRPWMVALTVASADRVRGLVTIDVDEDVQQPDGSVKRQSRAVPFDLIDAGTIAKTLEVLRNNYGKIGEILYAICRQQADDRNISREQFLDGLRGDSLEAGQIALESELVDFFPPGLRKMVALMVAKIHEMADEVLGQAEAELAKATAADLLAQSGTRSGSALESSAFIPASGHSETSSSPETPDSRWTGGTPPTSTGRSTRRVSSQPA
;
A
#
# COMPACT_ATOMS: atom_id res chain seq x y z
N MET A 1 5.35 -6.54 22.30
CA MET A 1 4.95 -7.39 21.16
C MET A 1 3.47 -7.26 20.93
N LYS A 2 3.07 -6.91 19.71
CA LYS A 2 1.67 -6.75 19.28
C LYS A 2 1.33 -7.81 18.24
N GLU A 3 0.08 -8.23 18.21
CA GLU A 3 -0.41 -9.24 17.25
C GLU A 3 -1.43 -8.58 16.32
N PHE A 4 -1.42 -8.98 15.06
CA PHE A 4 -2.52 -8.74 14.13
C PHE A 4 -2.82 -10.03 13.35
N ARG A 5 -3.95 -10.05 12.66
CA ARG A 5 -4.35 -11.18 11.79
C ARG A 5 -4.51 -10.69 10.36
N ASP A 6 -4.02 -11.49 9.42
CA ASP A 6 -4.27 -11.25 8.00
C ASP A 6 -5.68 -11.74 7.58
N ASP A 7 -6.05 -11.48 6.34
CA ASP A 7 -7.35 -11.88 5.75
C ASP A 7 -7.61 -13.38 5.78
N GLN A 8 -6.54 -14.19 5.91
CA GLN A 8 -6.64 -15.64 6.04
C GLN A 8 -6.75 -16.09 7.52
N GLY A 9 -6.84 -15.13 8.44
CA GLY A 9 -6.91 -15.37 9.88
C GLY A 9 -5.59 -15.80 10.52
N ARG A 10 -4.46 -15.73 9.79
CA ARG A 10 -3.15 -16.12 10.30
C ARG A 10 -2.64 -15.05 11.27
N PRO A 11 -2.22 -15.43 12.49
CA PRO A 11 -1.68 -14.47 13.45
C PRO A 11 -0.23 -14.09 13.09
N TRP A 12 0.09 -12.82 13.19
CA TRP A 12 1.41 -12.25 12.98
C TRP A 12 1.83 -11.44 14.19
N MET A 13 3.03 -11.70 14.69
CA MET A 13 3.60 -10.96 15.83
C MET A 13 4.52 -9.86 15.32
N VAL A 14 4.15 -8.64 15.58
CA VAL A 14 5.00 -7.47 15.33
C VAL A 14 5.89 -7.28 16.55
N ALA A 15 7.21 -7.39 16.37
CA ALA A 15 8.20 -7.16 17.38
C ALA A 15 9.30 -6.24 16.82
N LEU A 16 9.31 -5.00 17.29
CA LEU A 16 10.33 -4.05 16.87
C LEU A 16 11.58 -4.21 17.75
N THR A 17 12.65 -4.65 17.11
CA THR A 17 14.00 -4.78 17.68
C THR A 17 15.00 -4.09 16.77
N VAL A 18 16.22 -3.86 17.24
CA VAL A 18 17.28 -3.32 16.37
C VAL A 18 17.48 -4.22 15.14
N ALA A 19 17.47 -5.55 15.33
CA ALA A 19 17.65 -6.49 14.22
C ALA A 19 16.49 -6.45 13.21
N SER A 20 15.23 -6.27 13.66
CA SER A 20 14.10 -6.10 12.73
C SER A 20 14.14 -4.74 12.02
N ALA A 21 14.58 -3.68 12.70
CA ALA A 21 14.77 -2.37 12.09
C ALA A 21 15.89 -2.39 11.02
N ASP A 22 16.99 -3.09 11.28
CA ASP A 22 18.04 -3.28 10.27
C ASP A 22 17.56 -4.07 9.05
N ARG A 23 16.67 -5.06 9.23
CA ARG A 23 16.03 -5.75 8.11
C ARG A 23 15.14 -4.81 7.30
N VAL A 24 14.36 -3.94 7.97
CA VAL A 24 13.56 -2.91 7.28
C VAL A 24 14.48 -2.01 6.47
N ARG A 25 15.55 -1.48 7.07
CA ARG A 25 16.54 -0.61 6.38
C ARG A 25 17.16 -1.31 5.15
N GLY A 26 17.38 -2.61 5.22
CA GLY A 26 17.93 -3.39 4.11
C GLY A 26 16.96 -3.75 3.00
N LEU A 27 15.65 -3.73 3.25
CA LEU A 27 14.63 -4.21 2.33
C LEU A 27 13.69 -3.11 1.81
N VAL A 28 13.53 -2.02 2.57
CA VAL A 28 12.57 -0.96 2.27
C VAL A 28 13.31 0.32 1.91
N THR A 29 12.94 0.92 0.79
CA THR A 29 13.42 2.23 0.35
C THR A 29 12.27 3.20 0.22
N ILE A 30 12.52 4.47 0.48
CA ILE A 30 11.60 5.57 0.24
C ILE A 30 12.22 6.57 -0.71
N ASP A 31 11.39 7.22 -1.50
CA ASP A 31 11.84 8.33 -2.34
C ASP A 31 11.84 9.61 -1.51
N VAL A 32 12.96 10.30 -1.51
CA VAL A 32 13.12 11.59 -0.85
C VAL A 32 13.40 12.62 -1.91
N ASP A 33 12.55 13.63 -1.97
CA ASP A 33 12.78 14.78 -2.84
C ASP A 33 13.78 15.72 -2.21
N GLU A 34 14.86 15.99 -2.90
CA GLU A 34 15.90 16.93 -2.53
C GLU A 34 15.94 18.09 -3.54
N ASP A 35 15.97 19.31 -3.03
CA ASP A 35 16.19 20.50 -3.86
C ASP A 35 17.68 20.66 -4.10
N VAL A 36 18.14 20.32 -5.29
CA VAL A 36 19.54 20.41 -5.70
C VAL A 36 19.78 21.74 -6.40
N GLN A 37 20.65 22.56 -5.82
CA GLN A 37 21.06 23.84 -6.43
C GLN A 37 21.99 23.57 -7.62
N GLN A 38 21.58 24.00 -8.82
CA GLN A 38 22.38 23.88 -10.03
C GLN A 38 23.46 24.95 -10.07
N PRO A 39 24.57 24.77 -10.84
CA PRO A 39 25.63 25.76 -10.97
C PRO A 39 25.18 27.11 -11.54
N ASP A 40 24.05 27.16 -12.23
CA ASP A 40 23.42 28.36 -12.78
C ASP A 40 22.54 29.11 -11.78
N GLY A 41 22.48 28.63 -10.51
CA GLY A 41 21.66 29.19 -9.44
C GLY A 41 20.20 28.74 -9.45
N SER A 42 19.77 27.92 -10.41
CA SER A 42 18.43 27.32 -10.41
C SER A 42 18.33 26.18 -9.40
N VAL A 43 17.14 25.96 -8.85
CA VAL A 43 16.83 24.83 -7.96
C VAL A 43 16.10 23.75 -8.76
N LYS A 44 16.68 22.56 -8.81
CA LYS A 44 16.04 21.40 -9.44
C LYS A 44 15.66 20.38 -8.37
N ARG A 45 14.38 20.03 -8.32
CA ARG A 45 13.88 18.96 -7.46
C ARG A 45 14.31 17.61 -8.03
N GLN A 46 15.01 16.82 -7.24
CA GLN A 46 15.48 15.50 -7.63
C GLN A 46 15.00 14.48 -6.60
N SER A 47 14.33 13.44 -7.07
CA SER A 47 13.92 12.32 -6.21
C SER A 47 15.06 11.31 -6.11
N ARG A 48 15.37 10.89 -4.89
CA ARG A 48 16.41 9.91 -4.59
C ARG A 48 15.85 8.83 -3.69
N ALA A 49 16.03 7.56 -4.08
CA ALA A 49 15.71 6.42 -3.23
C ALA A 49 16.72 6.30 -2.09
N VAL A 50 16.24 6.31 -0.87
CA VAL A 50 17.07 6.12 0.34
C VAL A 50 16.54 4.95 1.18
N PRO A 51 17.41 4.21 1.88
CA PRO A 51 16.98 3.20 2.83
C PRO A 51 16.05 3.80 3.90
N PHE A 52 14.97 3.09 4.21
CA PHE A 52 14.02 3.54 5.23
C PHE A 52 14.49 3.18 6.63
N ASP A 53 14.76 4.19 7.46
CA ASP A 53 15.15 3.99 8.85
C ASP A 53 13.94 4.18 9.77
N LEU A 54 13.44 3.06 10.29
CA LEU A 54 12.23 3.03 11.11
C LEU A 54 12.43 3.61 12.52
N ILE A 55 13.65 3.55 13.05
CA ILE A 55 13.95 3.85 14.46
C ILE A 55 14.81 5.11 14.65
N ASP A 56 15.12 5.84 13.60
CA ASP A 56 15.84 7.11 13.71
C ASP A 56 14.96 8.18 14.35
N ALA A 57 15.30 8.56 15.58
CA ALA A 57 14.58 9.58 16.34
C ALA A 57 14.57 10.96 15.65
N GLY A 58 15.58 11.26 14.82
CA GLY A 58 15.68 12.53 14.09
C GLY A 58 14.67 12.63 12.93
N THR A 59 14.23 11.50 12.40
CA THR A 59 13.31 11.41 11.26
C THR A 59 11.95 10.80 11.62
N ILE A 60 11.66 10.62 12.91
CA ILE A 60 10.44 9.93 13.37
C ILE A 60 9.14 10.53 12.82
N ALA A 61 9.05 11.85 12.66
CA ALA A 61 7.89 12.50 12.09
C ALA A 61 7.66 12.06 10.63
N LYS A 62 8.73 11.98 9.83
CA LYS A 62 8.69 11.49 8.46
C LYS A 62 8.37 10.00 8.40
N THR A 63 8.89 9.22 9.34
CA THR A 63 8.56 7.80 9.49
C THR A 63 7.05 7.61 9.69
N LEU A 64 6.45 8.36 10.61
CA LEU A 64 5.01 8.32 10.87
C LEU A 64 4.18 8.78 9.67
N GLU A 65 4.66 9.80 8.93
CA GLU A 65 4.03 10.25 7.68
C GLU A 65 4.01 9.13 6.62
N VAL A 66 5.13 8.42 6.44
CA VAL A 66 5.22 7.29 5.50
C VAL A 66 4.28 6.15 5.93
N LEU A 67 4.27 5.81 7.22
CA LEU A 67 3.40 4.77 7.77
C LEU A 67 1.91 5.10 7.59
N ARG A 68 1.57 6.37 7.48
CA ARG A 68 0.18 6.78 7.29
C ARG A 68 -0.26 6.84 5.84
N ASN A 69 0.59 7.39 4.99
CA ASN A 69 0.20 7.79 3.64
C ASN A 69 0.59 6.76 2.56
N ASN A 70 1.34 5.70 2.93
CA ASN A 70 1.86 4.75 1.96
C ASN A 70 1.60 3.30 2.36
N TYR A 71 0.38 2.83 2.07
CA TYR A 71 -0.04 1.46 2.39
C TYR A 71 0.87 0.38 1.79
N GLY A 72 1.44 0.60 0.60
CA GLY A 72 2.39 -0.33 0.01
C GLY A 72 3.67 -0.46 0.85
N LYS A 73 4.17 0.66 1.38
CA LYS A 73 5.34 0.65 2.27
C LYS A 73 5.04 0.02 3.63
N ILE A 74 3.84 0.21 4.17
CA ILE A 74 3.43 -0.49 5.40
C ILE A 74 3.52 -2.00 5.21
N GLY A 75 2.97 -2.53 4.11
CA GLY A 75 3.06 -3.96 3.81
C GLY A 75 4.50 -4.46 3.72
N GLU A 76 5.39 -3.72 3.05
CA GLU A 76 6.82 -4.05 2.95
C GLU A 76 7.52 -4.05 4.32
N ILE A 77 7.22 -3.06 5.16
CA ILE A 77 7.77 -2.95 6.52
C ILE A 77 7.28 -4.11 7.39
N LEU A 78 5.97 -4.40 7.38
CA LEU A 78 5.39 -5.52 8.12
C LEU A 78 6.01 -6.85 7.68
N TYR A 79 6.18 -7.05 6.36
CA TYR A 79 6.88 -8.23 5.86
C TYR A 79 8.32 -8.32 6.37
N ALA A 80 9.08 -7.22 6.33
CA ALA A 80 10.47 -7.21 6.79
C ALA A 80 10.58 -7.55 8.29
N ILE A 81 9.62 -7.09 9.12
CA ILE A 81 9.56 -7.41 10.55
C ILE A 81 9.16 -8.87 10.77
N CYS A 82 8.11 -9.33 10.07
CA CYS A 82 7.54 -10.67 10.20
C CYS A 82 8.25 -11.74 9.36
N ARG A 83 9.32 -11.38 8.63
CA ARG A 83 10.00 -12.26 7.67
C ARG A 83 10.33 -13.64 8.23
N GLN A 84 10.90 -13.71 9.43
CA GLN A 84 11.23 -14.97 10.04
C GLN A 84 10.00 -15.87 10.25
N GLN A 85 8.88 -15.28 10.67
CA GLN A 85 7.63 -16.03 10.84
C GLN A 85 7.06 -16.48 9.49
N ALA A 86 7.25 -15.69 8.43
CA ALA A 86 6.86 -16.06 7.07
C ALA A 86 7.73 -17.22 6.55
N ASP A 87 9.05 -17.14 6.75
CA ASP A 87 9.99 -18.19 6.36
C ASP A 87 9.69 -19.51 7.10
N ASP A 88 9.44 -19.46 8.42
CA ASP A 88 9.09 -20.62 9.25
C ASP A 88 7.77 -21.29 8.81
N ARG A 89 6.87 -20.53 8.19
CA ARG A 89 5.57 -21.02 7.68
C ARG A 89 5.57 -21.29 6.18
N ASN A 90 6.71 -21.13 5.49
CA ASN A 90 6.85 -21.24 4.04
C ASN A 90 5.89 -20.31 3.28
N ILE A 91 5.68 -19.09 3.78
CA ILE A 91 4.84 -18.07 3.16
C ILE A 91 5.74 -17.11 2.39
N SER A 92 5.52 -17.01 1.08
CA SER A 92 6.29 -16.07 0.24
C SER A 92 5.92 -14.62 0.55
N ARG A 93 6.78 -13.68 0.10
CA ARG A 93 6.51 -12.23 0.23
C ARG A 93 5.18 -11.86 -0.43
N GLU A 94 4.93 -12.37 -1.62
CA GLU A 94 3.68 -12.12 -2.35
C GLU A 94 2.47 -12.63 -1.56
N GLN A 95 2.52 -13.87 -1.06
CA GLN A 95 1.45 -14.46 -0.25
C GLN A 95 1.20 -13.71 1.06
N PHE A 96 2.25 -13.14 1.67
CA PHE A 96 2.12 -12.30 2.85
C PHE A 96 1.41 -11.00 2.50
N LEU A 97 1.87 -10.30 1.45
CA LEU A 97 1.31 -9.02 1.01
C LEU A 97 -0.13 -9.16 0.51
N ASP A 98 -0.45 -10.25 -0.19
CA ASP A 98 -1.81 -10.55 -0.64
C ASP A 98 -2.80 -10.78 0.52
N GLY A 99 -2.30 -11.21 1.67
CA GLY A 99 -3.09 -11.35 2.90
C GLY A 99 -3.33 -10.05 3.66
N LEU A 100 -2.69 -8.94 3.23
CA LEU A 100 -2.84 -7.62 3.87
C LEU A 100 -3.82 -6.76 3.06
N ARG A 101 -5.10 -6.78 3.43
CA ARG A 101 -6.15 -6.01 2.75
C ARG A 101 -7.06 -5.36 3.77
N GLY A 102 -7.54 -4.13 3.48
CA GLY A 102 -8.50 -3.43 4.31
C GLY A 102 -8.14 -3.46 5.79
N ASP A 103 -9.04 -4.05 6.59
CA ASP A 103 -8.93 -4.10 8.05
C ASP A 103 -7.66 -4.81 8.55
N SER A 104 -7.17 -5.83 7.82
CA SER A 104 -5.97 -6.55 8.22
C SER A 104 -4.70 -5.71 8.07
N LEU A 105 -4.63 -4.86 7.04
CA LEU A 105 -3.53 -3.93 6.84
C LEU A 105 -3.57 -2.82 7.90
N GLU A 106 -4.75 -2.29 8.21
CA GLU A 106 -4.95 -1.30 9.27
C GLU A 106 -4.56 -1.87 10.64
N ALA A 107 -5.00 -3.09 10.97
CA ALA A 107 -4.62 -3.77 12.20
C ALA A 107 -3.09 -3.97 12.30
N GLY A 108 -2.45 -4.32 11.19
CA GLY A 108 -0.99 -4.40 11.09
C GLY A 108 -0.31 -3.06 11.30
N GLN A 109 -0.83 -1.99 10.74
CA GLN A 109 -0.33 -0.62 10.95
C GLN A 109 -0.45 -0.20 12.41
N ILE A 110 -1.61 -0.38 13.05
CA ILE A 110 -1.82 -0.05 14.46
C ILE A 110 -0.85 -0.84 15.36
N ALA A 111 -0.66 -2.14 15.06
CA ALA A 111 0.30 -2.97 15.78
C ALA A 111 1.74 -2.44 15.64
N LEU A 112 2.14 -2.03 14.44
CA LEU A 112 3.46 -1.46 14.16
C LEU A 112 3.67 -0.11 14.85
N GLU A 113 2.72 0.81 14.77
CA GLU A 113 2.79 2.11 15.44
C GLU A 113 2.90 1.96 16.95
N SER A 114 2.14 1.02 17.52
CA SER A 114 2.19 0.71 18.95
C SER A 114 3.55 0.14 19.38
N GLU A 115 4.15 -0.77 18.58
CA GLU A 115 5.51 -1.29 18.84
C GLU A 115 6.57 -0.21 18.67
N LEU A 116 6.39 0.71 17.69
CA LEU A 116 7.30 1.84 17.49
C LEU A 116 7.31 2.77 18.71
N VAL A 117 6.15 3.08 19.28
CA VAL A 117 6.04 3.85 20.52
C VAL A 117 6.76 3.15 21.67
N ASP A 118 6.54 1.84 21.82
CA ASP A 118 7.12 1.05 22.92
C ASP A 118 8.64 0.85 22.78
N PHE A 119 9.17 0.92 21.56
CA PHE A 119 10.61 0.77 21.27
C PHE A 119 11.45 1.90 21.89
N PHE A 120 10.93 3.11 21.94
CA PHE A 120 11.70 4.26 22.41
C PHE A 120 11.81 4.32 23.94
N PRO A 121 12.92 4.88 24.47
CA PRO A 121 13.08 5.11 25.91
C PRO A 121 12.00 6.09 26.41
N PRO A 122 11.71 6.11 27.74
CA PRO A 122 10.53 6.82 28.31
C PRO A 122 10.39 8.28 27.93
N GLY A 123 11.51 9.01 27.74
CA GLY A 123 11.50 10.42 27.36
C GLY A 123 10.98 10.63 25.93
N LEU A 124 11.50 9.86 24.99
CA LEU A 124 11.08 9.92 23.58
C LEU A 124 9.73 9.24 23.36
N ARG A 125 9.40 8.17 24.10
CA ARG A 125 8.14 7.45 24.01
C ARG A 125 6.93 8.36 24.15
N LYS A 126 6.93 9.28 25.12
CA LYS A 126 5.84 10.24 25.30
C LYS A 126 5.67 11.16 24.10
N MET A 127 6.78 11.63 23.52
CA MET A 127 6.75 12.49 22.35
C MET A 127 6.20 11.72 21.14
N VAL A 128 6.71 10.52 20.88
CA VAL A 128 6.26 9.68 19.75
C VAL A 128 4.76 9.32 19.92
N ALA A 129 4.33 8.95 21.12
CA ALA A 129 2.92 8.66 21.41
C ALA A 129 2.01 9.88 21.14
N LEU A 130 2.45 11.08 21.53
CA LEU A 130 1.71 12.32 21.22
C LEU A 130 1.66 12.61 19.71
N MET A 131 2.75 12.35 18.99
CA MET A 131 2.77 12.50 17.52
C MET A 131 1.80 11.54 16.86
N VAL A 132 1.82 10.25 17.24
CA VAL A 132 0.88 9.23 16.73
C VAL A 132 -0.56 9.65 17.01
N ALA A 133 -0.89 10.03 18.26
CA ALA A 133 -2.22 10.45 18.63
C ALA A 133 -2.69 11.69 17.81
N LYS A 134 -1.82 12.68 17.65
CA LYS A 134 -2.15 13.88 16.86
C LYS A 134 -2.37 13.59 15.38
N ILE A 135 -1.59 12.67 14.83
CA ILE A 135 -1.76 12.22 13.45
C ILE A 135 -3.12 11.51 13.28
N HIS A 136 -3.53 10.66 14.21
CA HIS A 136 -4.83 9.99 14.16
C HIS A 136 -5.98 11.01 14.26
N GLU A 137 -5.91 11.95 15.20
CA GLU A 137 -6.90 13.02 15.35
C GLU A 137 -7.09 13.82 14.04
N MET A 138 -5.98 14.22 13.42
CA MET A 138 -6.04 14.96 12.13
C MET A 138 -6.67 14.13 11.00
N ALA A 139 -6.47 12.82 10.99
CA ALA A 139 -7.07 11.97 9.97
C ALA A 139 -8.57 11.80 10.16
N ASP A 140 -8.98 11.58 11.40
CA ASP A 140 -10.40 11.45 11.72
C ASP A 140 -11.14 12.75 11.36
N GLU A 141 -10.50 13.90 11.60
CA GLU A 141 -11.04 15.19 11.18
C GLU A 141 -11.19 15.31 9.65
N VAL A 142 -10.15 14.95 8.90
CA VAL A 142 -10.18 14.98 7.42
C VAL A 142 -11.23 14.02 6.88
N LEU A 143 -11.31 12.81 7.44
CA LEU A 143 -12.30 11.81 7.04
C LEU A 143 -13.72 12.30 7.31
N GLY A 144 -13.97 12.85 8.50
CA GLY A 144 -15.28 13.43 8.85
C GLY A 144 -15.69 14.60 7.96
N GLN A 145 -14.73 15.44 7.54
CA GLN A 145 -14.98 16.51 6.56
C GLN A 145 -15.32 15.93 5.18
N ALA A 146 -14.57 14.93 4.71
CA ALA A 146 -14.83 14.30 3.43
C ALA A 146 -16.19 13.59 3.38
N GLU A 147 -16.60 12.92 4.46
CA GLU A 147 -17.91 12.30 4.59
C GLU A 147 -19.04 13.33 4.56
N ALA A 148 -18.85 14.45 5.26
CA ALA A 148 -19.82 15.54 5.27
C ALA A 148 -19.99 16.20 3.89
N GLU A 149 -18.90 16.38 3.14
CA GLU A 149 -18.92 16.89 1.77
C GLU A 149 -19.63 15.91 0.83
N LEU A 150 -19.33 14.62 0.93
CA LEU A 150 -19.96 13.57 0.15
C LEU A 150 -21.47 13.49 0.41
N ALA A 151 -21.87 13.59 1.68
CA ALA A 151 -23.29 13.60 2.06
C ALA A 151 -24.04 14.81 1.45
N LYS A 152 -23.43 16.00 1.44
CA LYS A 152 -23.98 17.20 0.82
C LYS A 152 -24.12 17.04 -0.71
N ALA A 153 -23.09 16.50 -1.38
CA ALA A 153 -23.13 16.27 -2.81
C ALA A 153 -24.26 15.29 -3.18
N THR A 154 -24.36 14.17 -2.46
CA THR A 154 -25.41 13.16 -2.68
C THR A 154 -26.82 13.75 -2.46
N ALA A 155 -27.02 14.58 -1.43
CA ALA A 155 -28.29 15.25 -1.16
C ALA A 155 -28.66 16.26 -2.26
N ALA A 156 -27.68 17.01 -2.79
CA ALA A 156 -27.89 17.95 -3.89
C ALA A 156 -28.29 17.24 -5.20
N ASP A 157 -27.67 16.10 -5.52
CA ASP A 157 -28.00 15.27 -6.68
C ASP A 157 -29.41 14.68 -6.58
N LEU A 158 -29.80 14.21 -5.39
CA LEU A 158 -31.14 13.70 -5.15
C LEU A 158 -32.21 14.79 -5.27
N LEU A 159 -31.93 15.99 -4.81
CA LEU A 159 -32.84 17.13 -4.95
C LEU A 159 -32.96 17.57 -6.42
N ALA A 160 -31.87 17.58 -7.18
CA ALA A 160 -31.90 17.91 -8.62
C ALA A 160 -32.68 16.86 -9.41
N GLN A 161 -32.59 15.56 -9.08
CA GLN A 161 -33.39 14.51 -9.72
C GLN A 161 -34.87 14.56 -9.35
N SER A 162 -35.22 14.99 -8.15
CA SER A 162 -36.62 15.14 -7.73
C SER A 162 -37.31 16.34 -8.40
N GLY A 163 -36.56 17.41 -8.69
CA GLY A 163 -37.08 18.61 -9.36
C GLY A 163 -37.41 18.41 -10.83
N THR A 164 -36.81 17.47 -11.53
CA THR A 164 -37.04 17.17 -12.93
C THR A 164 -38.25 16.26 -13.23
N ARG A 165 -38.80 15.59 -12.19
CA ARG A 165 -39.97 14.70 -12.35
C ARG A 165 -41.32 15.37 -12.27
N SER A 166 -41.40 16.68 -11.99
CA SER A 166 -42.68 17.39 -11.81
C SER A 166 -43.20 18.12 -13.05
N GLY A 167 -42.59 17.93 -14.21
CA GLY A 167 -42.92 18.69 -15.40
C GLY A 167 -43.01 17.91 -16.69
N SER A 168 -43.65 16.73 -16.72
CA SER A 168 -44.06 16.15 -18.04
C SER A 168 -45.06 15.00 -17.83
N ALA A 169 -46.26 15.35 -17.40
CA ALA A 169 -47.39 14.48 -17.62
C ALA A 169 -48.42 15.35 -18.37
N LEU A 170 -48.57 15.09 -19.63
CA LEU A 170 -49.69 15.35 -20.54
C LEU A 170 -49.14 15.78 -21.92
N GLU A 171 -48.86 14.83 -22.77
CA GLU A 171 -49.40 14.89 -24.12
C GLU A 171 -49.43 13.49 -24.73
N SER A 172 -50.67 13.08 -24.89
CA SER A 172 -51.13 11.97 -25.67
C SER A 172 -50.74 12.12 -27.11
N SER A 173 -50.41 11.07 -27.79
CA SER A 173 -51.05 10.67 -29.05
C SER A 173 -50.18 9.78 -29.90
N ALA A 174 -50.61 8.58 -30.03
CA ALA A 174 -50.65 7.71 -31.20
C ALA A 174 -49.67 8.01 -32.34
N PHE A 175 -48.77 7.08 -32.59
CA PHE A 175 -48.53 6.59 -33.96
C PHE A 175 -47.87 5.21 -33.90
N ILE A 176 -48.61 4.18 -34.30
CA ILE A 176 -48.11 2.90 -34.78
C ILE A 176 -47.97 3.04 -36.29
N PRO A 177 -46.87 2.65 -36.89
CA PRO A 177 -46.99 1.60 -37.88
C PRO A 177 -45.98 0.46 -37.76
N ALA A 178 -46.47 -0.62 -38.24
CA ALA A 178 -45.89 -1.96 -38.26
C ALA A 178 -44.75 -2.13 -39.27
N SER A 179 -44.06 -3.27 -39.05
CA SER A 179 -43.41 -4.12 -40.06
C SER A 179 -42.00 -3.77 -40.52
N GLY A 180 -41.15 -4.78 -40.39
CA GLY A 180 -39.91 -4.87 -41.16
C GLY A 180 -38.97 -5.92 -40.60
N HIS A 181 -39.08 -7.16 -41.12
CA HIS A 181 -38.11 -8.24 -40.98
C HIS A 181 -36.69 -7.78 -41.36
N SER A 182 -35.68 -8.28 -40.67
CA SER A 182 -34.63 -9.05 -41.35
C SER A 182 -33.60 -9.60 -40.34
N GLU A 183 -33.47 -10.89 -40.43
CA GLU A 183 -32.35 -11.69 -39.93
C GLU A 183 -31.03 -11.18 -40.52
N THR A 184 -29.98 -11.15 -39.73
CA THR A 184 -28.66 -11.66 -40.18
C THR A 184 -27.78 -12.01 -38.99
N SER A 185 -27.57 -13.28 -38.89
CA SER A 185 -26.52 -14.00 -38.24
C SER A 185 -25.15 -13.46 -38.68
N SER A 186 -24.27 -13.17 -37.74
CA SER A 186 -22.82 -13.24 -37.96
C SER A 186 -22.11 -13.36 -36.60
N SER A 187 -21.63 -14.54 -36.32
CA SER A 187 -20.55 -14.78 -35.36
C SER A 187 -19.25 -14.20 -35.90
N PRO A 188 -18.40 -13.63 -35.07
CA PRO A 188 -16.97 -13.56 -35.38
C PRO A 188 -16.18 -14.58 -34.57
N GLU A 189 -15.34 -15.22 -35.33
CA GLU A 189 -14.30 -16.20 -35.00
C GLU A 189 -13.36 -15.76 -33.88
N THR A 190 -12.99 -16.72 -33.05
CA THR A 190 -11.83 -16.72 -32.17
C THR A 190 -10.53 -16.87 -32.98
N PRO A 191 -9.51 -16.05 -32.76
CA PRO A 191 -8.16 -16.40 -33.23
C PRO A 191 -7.43 -17.21 -32.16
N ASP A 192 -7.15 -18.41 -32.57
CA ASP A 192 -6.22 -19.38 -32.02
C ASP A 192 -4.79 -18.79 -32.04
N SER A 193 -4.20 -18.47 -30.92
CA SER A 193 -2.79 -18.15 -30.82
C SER A 193 -2.03 -19.21 -30.03
N ARG A 194 -1.62 -20.15 -30.82
CA ARG A 194 -0.61 -21.18 -30.57
C ARG A 194 0.72 -20.54 -30.17
N TRP A 195 1.06 -20.61 -28.90
CA TRP A 195 2.41 -20.31 -28.42
C TRP A 195 3.24 -21.58 -28.39
N THR A 196 4.16 -21.65 -29.34
CA THR A 196 5.19 -22.69 -29.44
C THR A 196 6.38 -22.34 -28.54
N GLY A 197 6.89 -23.38 -27.91
CA GLY A 197 7.95 -23.46 -26.94
C GLY A 197 9.21 -22.63 -27.17
N GLY A 198 9.74 -22.18 -26.05
CA GLY A 198 11.11 -21.73 -25.89
C GLY A 198 11.74 -22.35 -24.66
N THR A 199 12.60 -23.32 -24.88
CA THR A 199 13.46 -23.98 -23.88
C THR A 199 14.43 -22.97 -23.25
N PRO A 200 14.67 -22.99 -21.92
CA PRO A 200 15.72 -22.17 -21.30
C PRO A 200 17.09 -22.82 -21.44
N PRO A 201 18.15 -22.02 -21.60
CA PRO A 201 19.50 -22.54 -21.63
C PRO A 201 20.03 -22.88 -20.26
N THR A 202 20.50 -24.09 -20.11
CA THR A 202 21.34 -24.63 -19.04
C THR A 202 22.64 -23.85 -18.99
N SER A 203 22.93 -23.15 -17.90
CA SER A 203 24.27 -22.62 -17.61
C SER A 203 24.86 -23.35 -16.40
N THR A 204 25.70 -24.32 -16.72
CA THR A 204 26.63 -25.01 -15.84
C THR A 204 27.85 -24.07 -15.61
N GLY A 205 27.95 -23.50 -14.43
CA GLY A 205 29.10 -22.69 -14.01
C GLY A 205 29.62 -23.13 -12.65
N ARG A 206 30.38 -24.23 -12.66
CA ARG A 206 31.16 -24.73 -11.52
C ARG A 206 32.39 -23.82 -11.37
N SER A 207 32.48 -23.07 -10.27
CA SER A 207 33.72 -22.42 -9.88
C SER A 207 34.05 -22.76 -8.43
N THR A 208 34.97 -23.70 -8.33
CA THR A 208 35.69 -24.04 -7.08
C THR A 208 36.73 -22.96 -6.81
N ARG A 209 36.66 -22.30 -5.64
CA ARG A 209 37.75 -21.48 -5.13
C ARG A 209 38.16 -21.91 -3.73
N ARG A 210 39.22 -22.58 -3.71
CA ARG A 210 40.29 -22.95 -2.79
C ARG A 210 40.37 -22.15 -1.47
N VAL A 211 40.31 -22.90 -0.41
CA VAL A 211 40.71 -22.57 0.95
C VAL A 211 42.21 -22.29 1.00
N SER A 212 42.61 -21.19 1.58
CA SER A 212 43.97 -20.99 2.09
C SER A 212 43.91 -20.69 3.56
N SER A 213 44.27 -21.69 4.32
CA SER A 213 44.67 -21.61 5.71
C SER A 213 46.07 -21.02 5.80
N GLN A 214 46.27 -20.06 6.71
CA GLN A 214 47.60 -19.76 7.22
C GLN A 214 47.51 -19.45 8.71
N PRO A 215 48.33 -20.14 9.58
CA PRO A 215 48.45 -19.82 10.99
C PRO A 215 49.71 -18.97 11.24
N ALA A 216 49.65 -18.07 12.20
CA ALA A 216 50.70 -17.68 13.14
C ALA A 216 50.11 -16.74 14.20
#